data_59ef8ef07652acee9b77b28249d3e173
#
_entry.id   59ef8ef07652acee9b77b28249d3e173
#
_cell.length_a   1.000
_cell.length_b   1.000
_cell.length_c   1.000
_cell.angle_alpha   90.00
_cell.angle_beta   90.00
_cell.angle_gamma   90.00
#
_symmetry.space_group_name_H-M   'P 1'
#
loop_
_entity.id
_entity.type
_entity.pdbx_description
1 polymer ?
#
loop_
_entity_poly.entity_id
_entity_poly.type
_entity_poly.pdbx_seq_one_letter_code
_entity_poly.pdbx_strand_id
1 'polypeptide(L)'
;MCQVFRIPFRTDYGDEVQTLEYICDLGVKSDLGEGSKPYKGFHLVTAADISPDGKYILIKNHNNIVATYCWVLYWARQEGESVAEAIQRQPQPIKAYNTYEWQGEAICWLDDDTFYTTSDADDGNPPIYKFTRQWPEGVENVQTEAKETQLIMRNNILCVRSPQGLFTLDGRRIE
;
A
#
# COMPACT_ATOMS: atom_id res chain seq x y z
N MET A 1 8.68 -13.05 10.07
CA MET A 1 9.12 -13.18 8.67
C MET A 1 7.86 -13.24 7.84
N CYS A 2 7.73 -12.47 6.79
CA CYS A 2 6.56 -12.45 5.92
C CYS A 2 6.86 -13.30 4.68
N GLN A 3 6.02 -14.30 4.42
CA GLN A 3 6.18 -15.21 3.30
C GLN A 3 5.31 -14.77 2.13
N VAL A 4 5.84 -14.92 0.92
CA VAL A 4 5.14 -14.62 -0.33
C VAL A 4 4.81 -15.90 -1.05
N PHE A 5 3.56 -16.01 -1.44
CA PHE A 5 3.04 -17.12 -2.21
C PHE A 5 2.45 -16.60 -3.52
N ARG A 6 2.45 -17.46 -4.52
CA ARG A 6 1.85 -17.22 -5.82
C ARG A 6 0.68 -18.16 -6.04
N ILE A 7 -0.38 -17.61 -6.63
CA ILE A 7 -1.44 -18.38 -7.26
C ILE A 7 -1.43 -18.03 -8.75
N PRO A 8 -1.43 -19.01 -9.68
CA PRO A 8 -1.53 -18.71 -11.11
C PRO A 8 -2.84 -18.01 -11.41
N PHE A 9 -2.80 -16.91 -12.16
CA PHE A 9 -4.03 -16.24 -12.59
C PHE A 9 -4.75 -17.14 -13.61
N ARG A 10 -6.01 -17.44 -13.32
CA ARG A 10 -6.93 -18.17 -14.19
C ARG A 10 -8.28 -17.46 -14.17
N THR A 11 -9.05 -17.64 -15.22
CA THR A 11 -10.45 -17.14 -15.31
C THR A 11 -11.47 -18.22 -14.94
N ASP A 12 -11.04 -19.45 -14.75
CA ASP A 12 -11.85 -20.65 -14.61
C ASP A 12 -11.37 -21.56 -13.46
N TYR A 13 -11.25 -21.03 -12.25
CA TYR A 13 -10.85 -21.83 -11.09
C TYR A 13 -11.89 -22.90 -10.71
N GLY A 14 -13.14 -22.73 -11.09
CA GLY A 14 -14.23 -23.62 -10.68
C GLY A 14 -14.28 -23.77 -9.14
N ASP A 15 -14.67 -24.97 -8.69
CA ASP A 15 -14.69 -25.32 -7.25
C ASP A 15 -13.39 -26.01 -6.80
N GLU A 16 -12.34 -25.98 -7.60
CA GLU A 16 -11.07 -26.65 -7.27
C GLU A 16 -10.31 -25.91 -6.17
N VAL A 17 -9.83 -26.66 -5.19
CA VAL A 17 -8.89 -26.14 -4.18
C VAL A 17 -7.56 -25.81 -4.85
N GLN A 18 -7.16 -24.56 -4.76
CA GLN A 18 -5.88 -24.10 -5.31
C GLN A 18 -4.77 -24.23 -4.26
N THR A 19 -3.64 -24.78 -4.68
CA THR A 19 -2.44 -24.82 -3.84
C THR A 19 -1.58 -23.62 -4.13
N LEU A 20 -1.25 -22.86 -3.08
CA LEU A 20 -0.34 -21.73 -3.18
C LEU A 20 1.09 -22.24 -3.35
N GLU A 21 1.81 -21.64 -4.30
CA GLU A 21 3.24 -21.91 -4.50
C GLU A 21 4.05 -20.91 -3.65
N TYR A 22 4.87 -21.44 -2.73
CA TYR A 22 5.81 -20.60 -2.00
C TYR A 22 6.87 -20.04 -2.97
N ILE A 23 7.08 -18.73 -2.91
CA ILE A 23 8.04 -18.02 -3.76
C ILE A 23 9.28 -17.63 -2.98
N CYS A 24 9.11 -16.84 -1.91
CA CYS A 24 10.23 -16.33 -1.11
C CYS A 24 9.74 -15.75 0.23
N ASP A 25 10.70 -15.41 1.05
CA ASP A 25 10.51 -14.51 2.18
C ASP A 25 10.76 -13.06 1.74
N LEU A 26 9.98 -12.11 2.26
CA LEU A 26 10.25 -10.69 2.04
C LEU A 26 11.58 -10.29 2.67
N GLY A 27 12.36 -9.48 1.95
CA GLY A 27 13.64 -8.93 2.41
C GLY A 27 13.54 -7.85 3.49
N VAL A 28 12.41 -7.75 4.18
CA VAL A 28 12.18 -6.72 5.21
C VAL A 28 12.85 -7.14 6.52
N LYS A 29 13.82 -6.35 6.95
CA LYS A 29 14.47 -6.51 8.26
C LYS A 29 13.80 -5.59 9.29
N SER A 30 13.89 -5.97 10.56
CA SER A 30 13.26 -5.26 11.69
C SER A 30 13.86 -3.89 12.01
N ASP A 31 14.95 -3.50 11.37
CA ASP A 31 15.74 -2.29 11.66
C ASP A 31 15.59 -1.19 10.59
N LEU A 32 14.41 -1.07 10.01
CA LEU A 32 14.08 -0.05 9.02
C LEU A 32 13.97 1.34 9.63
N GLY A 33 15.08 1.97 10.01
CA GLY A 33 15.00 3.34 10.45
C GLY A 33 16.35 3.92 10.85
N GLU A 34 16.85 4.88 10.09
CA GLU A 34 17.89 5.76 10.55
C GLU A 34 17.37 6.57 11.75
N GLY A 35 18.00 6.40 12.90
CA GLY A 35 17.80 7.23 14.09
C GLY A 35 16.63 6.85 15.00
N SER A 36 15.87 5.85 14.70
CA SER A 36 14.83 5.36 15.58
C SER A 36 15.34 4.16 16.40
N LYS A 37 14.97 4.14 17.65
CA LYS A 37 15.15 2.96 18.51
C LYS A 37 14.59 1.75 17.76
N PRO A 38 15.27 0.58 17.81
CA PRO A 38 14.72 -0.63 17.20
C PRO A 38 13.33 -0.84 17.80
N TYR A 39 12.30 -0.72 16.97
CA TYR A 39 10.93 -0.92 17.41
C TYR A 39 10.81 -2.38 17.84
N LYS A 40 10.57 -2.58 19.13
CA LYS A 40 10.21 -3.90 19.63
C LYS A 40 8.82 -4.24 19.08
N GLY A 41 8.73 -5.28 18.31
CA GLY A 41 7.48 -5.77 17.76
C GLY A 41 7.64 -6.31 16.34
N PHE A 42 6.58 -6.94 15.87
CA PHE A 42 6.51 -7.44 14.50
C PHE A 42 5.91 -6.38 13.60
N HIS A 43 6.46 -6.28 12.39
CA HIS A 43 5.85 -5.50 11.33
C HIS A 43 4.82 -6.38 10.62
N LEU A 44 3.59 -5.93 10.66
CA LEU A 44 2.48 -6.58 9.97
C LEU A 44 2.32 -5.94 8.61
N VAL A 45 2.56 -6.71 7.55
CA VAL A 45 2.27 -6.27 6.18
C VAL A 45 0.76 -6.37 5.97
N THR A 46 0.13 -5.25 5.65
CA THR A 46 -1.32 -5.16 5.49
C THR A 46 -1.73 -5.06 4.02
N ALA A 47 -0.89 -4.45 3.19
CA ALA A 47 -1.17 -4.32 1.77
C ALA A 47 0.10 -4.24 0.94
N ALA A 48 -0.04 -4.56 -0.35
CA ALA A 48 1.00 -4.41 -1.36
C ALA A 48 0.37 -4.09 -2.70
N ASP A 49 1.10 -3.34 -3.53
CA ASP A 49 0.69 -3.08 -4.91
C ASP A 49 1.91 -2.82 -5.79
N ILE A 50 1.73 -2.99 -7.10
CA ILE A 50 2.77 -2.78 -8.12
C ILE A 50 2.32 -1.65 -9.04
N SER A 51 3.23 -0.70 -9.34
CA SER A 51 2.92 0.40 -10.25
C SER A 51 2.47 -0.11 -11.62
N PRO A 52 1.60 0.64 -12.34
CA PRO A 52 1.10 0.23 -13.66
C PRO A 52 2.21 -0.09 -14.66
N ASP A 53 3.33 0.64 -14.61
CA ASP A 53 4.51 0.36 -15.44
C ASP A 53 5.36 -0.83 -14.95
N GLY A 54 4.98 -1.43 -13.81
CA GLY A 54 5.65 -2.58 -13.22
C GLY A 54 7.01 -2.31 -12.59
N LYS A 55 7.44 -1.03 -12.48
CA LYS A 55 8.79 -0.70 -11.99
C LYS A 55 8.89 -0.62 -10.49
N TYR A 56 7.82 -0.31 -9.80
CA TYR A 56 7.82 -0.08 -8.36
C TYR A 56 6.85 -0.99 -7.65
N ILE A 57 7.31 -1.58 -6.57
CA ILE A 57 6.51 -2.40 -5.68
C ILE A 57 6.41 -1.64 -4.36
N LEU A 58 5.20 -1.42 -3.88
CA LEU A 58 4.94 -0.86 -2.55
C LEU A 58 4.44 -1.93 -1.61
N ILE A 59 4.83 -1.82 -0.36
CA ILE A 59 4.15 -2.48 0.75
C ILE A 59 3.82 -1.47 1.83
N LYS A 60 2.67 -1.66 2.45
CA LYS A 60 2.28 -0.97 3.66
C LYS A 60 2.38 -1.92 4.84
N ASN A 61 2.83 -1.39 5.96
CA ASN A 61 2.89 -2.14 7.20
C ASN A 61 2.63 -1.24 8.41
N HIS A 62 2.25 -1.85 9.51
CA HIS A 62 2.22 -1.20 10.81
C HIS A 62 2.87 -2.08 11.88
N ASN A 63 3.18 -1.48 13.02
CA ASN A 63 3.73 -2.21 14.15
C ASN A 63 2.58 -2.79 15.01
N ASN A 64 2.71 -4.04 15.44
CA ASN A 64 1.68 -4.72 16.23
C ASN A 64 1.60 -4.27 17.70
N ILE A 65 2.60 -3.53 18.19
CA ILE A 65 2.62 -2.99 19.56
C ILE A 65 2.16 -1.54 19.57
N VAL A 66 2.63 -0.76 18.59
CA VAL A 66 2.31 0.66 18.47
C VAL A 66 1.61 0.88 17.14
N ALA A 67 0.30 0.76 17.16
CA ALA A 67 -0.55 0.78 15.96
C ALA A 67 -0.40 2.05 15.10
N THR A 68 0.09 3.14 15.68
CA THR A 68 0.36 4.41 14.98
C THR A 68 1.69 4.43 14.23
N TYR A 69 2.52 3.40 14.35
CA TYR A 69 3.75 3.31 13.58
C TYR A 69 3.51 2.54 12.30
N CYS A 70 3.17 3.29 11.25
CA CYS A 70 2.99 2.79 9.91
C CYS A 70 4.13 3.20 9.00
N TRP A 71 4.48 2.33 8.05
CA TRP A 71 5.48 2.63 7.03
C TRP A 71 4.96 2.22 5.66
N VAL A 72 5.42 2.95 4.66
CA VAL A 72 5.38 2.50 3.27
C VAL A 72 6.82 2.25 2.84
N LEU A 73 7.05 1.04 2.37
CA LEU A 73 8.33 0.59 1.85
C LEU A 73 8.21 0.32 0.37
N TYR A 74 9.29 0.49 -0.38
CA TYR A 74 9.28 0.24 -1.80
C TYR A 74 10.54 -0.48 -2.30
N TRP A 75 10.37 -1.18 -3.39
CA TRP A 75 11.43 -1.68 -4.24
C TRP A 75 11.32 -1.05 -5.62
N ALA A 76 12.43 -0.48 -6.11
CA ALA A 76 12.59 -0.19 -7.52
C ALA A 76 13.13 -1.47 -8.21
N ARG A 77 12.39 -1.99 -9.16
CA ARG A 77 12.80 -3.15 -9.96
C ARG A 77 13.84 -2.72 -10.99
N GLN A 78 14.84 -3.58 -11.18
CA GLN A 78 15.83 -3.43 -12.24
C GLN A 78 15.26 -3.98 -13.56
N GLU A 79 15.85 -3.58 -14.67
CA GLU A 79 15.47 -4.11 -15.97
C GLU A 79 15.68 -5.64 -16.01
N GLY A 80 14.65 -6.36 -16.41
CA GLY A 80 14.66 -7.84 -16.42
C GLY A 80 14.47 -8.52 -15.07
N GLU A 81 14.47 -7.78 -13.97
CA GLU A 81 14.28 -8.33 -12.62
C GLU A 81 12.82 -8.77 -12.40
N SER A 82 12.63 -9.99 -11.94
CA SER A 82 11.32 -10.47 -11.53
C SER A 82 10.84 -9.81 -10.21
N VAL A 83 9.54 -9.85 -9.95
CA VAL A 83 8.98 -9.42 -8.67
C VAL A 83 9.59 -10.20 -7.51
N ALA A 84 9.75 -11.53 -7.68
CA ALA A 84 10.31 -12.41 -6.66
C ALA A 84 11.76 -12.05 -6.30
N GLU A 85 12.58 -11.69 -7.27
CA GLU A 85 13.96 -11.25 -7.03
C GLU A 85 13.98 -9.88 -6.33
N ALA A 86 13.15 -8.93 -6.78
CA ALA A 86 13.09 -7.60 -6.21
C ALA A 86 12.74 -7.62 -4.73
N ILE A 87 11.68 -8.34 -4.34
CA ILE A 87 11.17 -8.33 -2.95
C ILE A 87 12.02 -9.09 -1.94
N GLN A 88 13.01 -9.86 -2.39
CA GLN A 88 14.02 -10.49 -1.53
C GLN A 88 15.12 -9.51 -1.11
N ARG A 89 15.30 -8.42 -1.84
CA ARG A 89 16.22 -7.34 -1.44
C ARG A 89 15.67 -6.55 -0.28
N GLN A 90 16.53 -5.84 0.42
CA GLN A 90 16.12 -4.85 1.43
C GLN A 90 15.32 -3.73 0.75
N PRO A 91 14.07 -3.45 1.15
CA PRO A 91 13.30 -2.32 0.63
C PRO A 91 13.84 -0.99 1.14
N GLN A 92 13.42 0.08 0.49
CA GLN A 92 13.68 1.43 0.93
C GLN A 92 12.41 2.03 1.56
N PRO A 93 12.53 2.77 2.67
CA PRO A 93 11.40 3.49 3.25
C PRO A 93 11.10 4.74 2.42
N ILE A 94 9.82 5.05 2.27
CA ILE A 94 9.40 6.35 1.78
C ILE A 94 9.56 7.36 2.91
N LYS A 95 10.64 8.15 2.88
CA LYS A 95 11.04 9.07 3.98
C LYS A 95 9.99 10.11 4.31
N ALA A 96 9.24 10.57 3.31
CA ALA A 96 8.18 11.56 3.50
C ALA A 96 6.87 10.95 4.02
N TYR A 97 6.81 9.64 4.14
CA TYR A 97 5.68 8.98 4.78
C TYR A 97 5.84 9.12 6.30
N ASN A 98 5.47 10.27 6.81
CA ASN A 98 5.47 10.58 8.23
C ASN A 98 4.04 10.90 8.67
N THR A 99 3.09 10.10 8.23
CA THR A 99 1.72 10.27 8.64
C THR A 99 1.46 9.46 9.90
N TYR A 100 0.78 10.12 10.82
CA TYR A 100 0.22 9.47 11.98
C TYR A 100 -1.04 8.71 11.52
N GLU A 101 -0.86 7.47 11.12
CA GLU A 101 -1.95 6.58 10.75
C GLU A 101 -2.18 5.56 11.85
N TRP A 102 -3.43 5.39 12.22
CA TRP A 102 -3.83 4.31 13.11
C TRP A 102 -4.07 3.06 12.28
N GLN A 103 -3.27 2.00 12.52
CA GLN A 103 -3.38 0.72 11.81
C GLN A 103 -3.55 0.90 10.29
N GLY A 104 -2.45 1.21 9.62
CA GLY A 104 -2.46 1.38 8.17
C GLY A 104 -2.89 0.11 7.44
N GLU A 105 -3.96 0.16 6.63
CA GLU A 105 -4.63 -1.02 6.09
C GLU A 105 -4.38 -1.24 4.59
N ALA A 106 -4.61 -0.27 3.75
CA ALA A 106 -4.53 -0.46 2.31
C ALA A 106 -3.53 0.48 1.63
N ILE A 107 -3.02 0.05 0.49
CA ILE A 107 -2.24 0.85 -0.45
C ILE A 107 -2.61 0.45 -1.87
N CYS A 108 -2.73 1.43 -2.77
CA CYS A 108 -2.90 1.17 -4.20
C CYS A 108 -2.30 2.29 -5.05
N TRP A 109 -1.71 1.94 -6.18
CA TRP A 109 -1.29 2.88 -7.19
C TRP A 109 -2.50 3.41 -7.97
N LEU A 110 -2.52 4.72 -8.25
CA LEU A 110 -3.42 5.34 -9.20
C LEU A 110 -2.80 5.39 -10.60
N ASP A 111 -1.54 5.77 -10.64
CA ASP A 111 -0.68 5.87 -11.82
C ASP A 111 0.77 5.60 -11.42
N ASP A 112 1.74 5.81 -12.32
CA ASP A 112 3.14 5.49 -12.07
C ASP A 112 3.81 6.40 -11.01
N ASP A 113 3.16 7.50 -10.64
CA ASP A 113 3.69 8.48 -9.70
C ASP A 113 2.80 8.70 -8.47
N THR A 114 1.57 8.23 -8.48
CA THR A 114 0.58 8.52 -7.44
C THR A 114 0.03 7.25 -6.83
N PHE A 115 -0.02 7.22 -5.50
CA PHE A 115 -0.68 6.13 -4.77
C PHE A 115 -1.56 6.66 -3.64
N TYR A 116 -2.51 5.84 -3.22
CA TYR A 116 -3.39 6.08 -2.09
C TYR A 116 -3.11 5.12 -0.96
N THR A 117 -3.35 5.58 0.27
CA THR A 117 -3.35 4.72 1.45
C THR A 117 -4.59 4.96 2.29
N THR A 118 -4.99 3.96 3.05
CA THR A 118 -6.03 4.05 4.06
C THR A 118 -5.54 3.51 5.39
N SER A 119 -6.23 3.88 6.46
CA SER A 119 -5.99 3.34 7.79
C SER A 119 -7.31 3.12 8.50
N ASP A 120 -7.32 2.34 9.56
CA ASP A 120 -8.41 2.38 10.52
C ASP A 120 -8.49 3.76 11.15
N ALA A 121 -9.70 4.16 11.55
CA ALA A 121 -9.88 5.35 12.34
C ALA A 121 -10.42 4.99 13.71
N ASP A 122 -9.80 5.54 14.73
CA ASP A 122 -10.24 5.41 16.10
C ASP A 122 -11.60 6.13 16.33
N ASP A 123 -11.92 7.09 15.46
CA ASP A 123 -13.12 7.93 15.52
C ASP A 123 -14.22 7.59 14.50
N GLY A 124 -14.06 6.52 13.74
CA GLY A 124 -15.02 6.06 12.73
C GLY A 124 -14.96 6.77 11.37
N ASN A 125 -14.00 7.65 11.14
CA ASN A 125 -13.77 8.33 9.87
C ASN A 125 -12.37 8.06 9.33
N PRO A 126 -12.09 6.88 8.75
CA PRO A 126 -10.77 6.56 8.23
C PRO A 126 -10.39 7.51 7.09
N PRO A 127 -9.22 8.17 7.17
CA PRO A 127 -8.77 9.03 6.11
C PRO A 127 -8.28 8.22 4.90
N ILE A 128 -8.41 8.83 3.71
CA ILE A 128 -7.72 8.38 2.51
C ILE A 128 -6.64 9.41 2.20
N TYR A 129 -5.40 8.96 2.16
CA TYR A 129 -4.26 9.81 1.84
C TYR A 129 -3.82 9.59 0.40
N LYS A 130 -3.52 10.69 -0.28
CA LYS A 130 -2.94 10.68 -1.62
C LYS A 130 -1.49 11.12 -1.55
N PHE A 131 -0.60 10.33 -2.13
CA PHE A 131 0.81 10.63 -2.23
C PHE A 131 1.22 10.70 -3.69
N THR A 132 1.95 11.76 -4.06
CA THR A 132 2.51 11.90 -5.40
C THR A 132 4.02 11.98 -5.30
N ARG A 133 4.71 11.09 -6.02
CA ARG A 133 6.16 11.04 -6.07
C ARG A 133 6.71 12.15 -6.96
N GLN A 134 7.78 12.76 -6.52
CA GLN A 134 8.53 13.73 -7.32
C GLN A 134 9.86 13.13 -7.78
N TRP A 135 10.11 13.14 -9.07
CA TRP A 135 11.33 12.68 -9.72
C TRP A 135 12.23 13.88 -10.10
N PRO A 136 13.57 13.75 -10.11
CA PRO A 136 14.43 12.60 -9.84
C PRO A 136 14.89 12.48 -8.39
N GLU A 137 14.48 13.39 -7.52
CA GLU A 137 15.05 13.56 -6.18
C GLU A 137 14.48 12.58 -5.13
N GLY A 138 13.71 11.61 -5.55
CA GLY A 138 12.99 10.75 -4.62
C GLY A 138 11.85 11.50 -3.91
N VAL A 139 11.35 10.93 -2.84
CA VAL A 139 10.16 11.42 -2.14
C VAL A 139 10.53 12.56 -1.18
N GLU A 140 10.97 13.71 -1.67
CA GLU A 140 11.25 14.86 -0.80
C GLU A 140 10.02 15.72 -0.48
N ASN A 141 8.99 15.68 -1.33
CA ASN A 141 7.77 16.48 -1.14
C ASN A 141 6.51 15.68 -1.43
N VAL A 142 6.10 14.85 -0.49
CA VAL A 142 4.77 14.27 -0.50
C VAL A 142 3.78 15.33 -0.02
N GLN A 143 3.03 15.92 -0.94
CA GLN A 143 1.86 16.69 -0.55
C GLN A 143 0.75 15.70 -0.24
N THR A 144 0.39 15.63 1.02
CA THR A 144 -0.85 15.00 1.44
C THR A 144 -2.01 15.91 1.08
N GLU A 145 -2.67 15.66 -0.01
CA GLU A 145 -4.00 16.21 -0.24
C GLU A 145 -5.02 15.34 0.52
N ALA A 146 -4.99 15.46 1.84
CA ALA A 146 -6.06 14.94 2.66
C ALA A 146 -7.13 16.02 2.73
N LYS A 147 -8.18 15.90 1.97
CA LYS A 147 -9.50 16.45 2.35
C LYS A 147 -10.46 16.26 1.18
N GLU A 148 -11.60 15.75 1.40
CA GLU A 148 -12.79 15.77 0.54
C GLU A 148 -13.12 14.49 -0.25
N THR A 149 -12.33 13.43 -0.16
CA THR A 149 -12.78 12.14 -0.70
C THR A 149 -13.30 11.26 0.42
N GLN A 150 -14.56 10.87 0.35
CA GLN A 150 -15.23 10.06 1.36
C GLN A 150 -15.82 8.81 0.74
N LEU A 151 -15.66 7.67 1.41
CA LEU A 151 -16.44 6.49 1.10
C LEU A 151 -17.82 6.63 1.75
N ILE A 152 -18.86 6.54 0.96
CA ILE A 152 -20.23 6.63 1.42
C ILE A 152 -21.07 5.47 0.90
N MET A 153 -22.04 5.05 1.70
CA MET A 153 -23.08 4.12 1.23
C MET A 153 -24.25 4.90 0.64
N ARG A 154 -24.59 4.62 -0.61
CA ARG A 154 -25.79 5.16 -1.25
C ARG A 154 -26.57 4.02 -1.91
N ASN A 155 -27.82 3.85 -1.56
CA ASN A 155 -28.69 2.78 -2.06
C ASN A 155 -28.05 1.38 -1.95
N ASN A 156 -27.38 1.09 -0.82
CA ASN A 156 -26.63 -0.14 -0.57
C ASN A 156 -25.42 -0.37 -1.49
N ILE A 157 -24.95 0.65 -2.18
CA ILE A 157 -23.74 0.60 -3.02
C ILE A 157 -22.68 1.47 -2.37
N LEU A 158 -21.47 0.94 -2.20
CA LEU A 158 -20.33 1.71 -1.74
C LEU A 158 -19.85 2.64 -2.87
N CYS A 159 -19.77 3.93 -2.56
CA CYS A 159 -19.44 4.98 -3.51
C CYS A 159 -18.31 5.85 -2.98
N VAL A 160 -17.60 6.48 -3.89
CA VAL A 160 -16.56 7.48 -3.62
C VAL A 160 -17.15 8.86 -3.87
N ARG A 161 -17.28 9.69 -2.83
CA ARG A 161 -17.61 11.12 -2.96
C ARG A 161 -16.30 11.91 -3.01
N SER A 162 -16.14 12.73 -4.03
CA SER A 162 -15.02 13.65 -4.20
C SER A 162 -15.54 15.04 -4.59
N PRO A 163 -14.70 16.09 -4.62
CA PRO A 163 -15.07 17.40 -5.14
C PRO A 163 -15.56 17.37 -6.60
N GLN A 164 -15.12 16.36 -7.37
CA GLN A 164 -15.50 16.16 -8.76
C GLN A 164 -16.84 15.45 -8.92
N GLY A 165 -17.42 14.93 -7.85
CA GLY A 165 -18.71 14.25 -7.88
C GLY A 165 -18.75 12.95 -7.09
N LEU A 166 -19.78 12.17 -7.35
CA LEU A 166 -20.00 10.85 -6.76
C LEU A 166 -19.74 9.77 -7.80
N PHE A 167 -18.95 8.78 -7.41
CA PHE A 167 -18.50 7.70 -8.30
C PHE A 167 -18.74 6.33 -7.65
N THR A 168 -18.99 5.33 -8.46
CA THR A 168 -18.92 3.92 -8.06
C THR A 168 -17.44 3.50 -7.88
N LEU A 169 -17.21 2.36 -7.23
CA LEU A 169 -15.84 1.86 -7.04
C LEU A 169 -15.13 1.51 -8.36
N ASP A 170 -15.88 1.22 -9.43
CA ASP A 170 -15.35 1.01 -10.77
C ASP A 170 -15.15 2.33 -11.55
N GLY A 171 -15.26 3.48 -10.88
CA GLY A 171 -14.97 4.80 -11.44
C GLY A 171 -16.08 5.42 -12.27
N ARG A 172 -17.28 4.84 -12.33
CA ARG A 172 -18.41 5.45 -13.03
C ARG A 172 -18.99 6.59 -12.21
N ARG A 173 -19.14 7.74 -12.84
CA ARG A 173 -19.80 8.89 -12.20
C ARG A 173 -21.29 8.62 -12.06
N ILE A 174 -21.83 8.89 -10.85
CA ILE A 174 -23.26 8.74 -10.53
C ILE A 174 -23.94 10.13 -10.51
N GLU A 175 -23.20 11.14 -10.08
CA GLU A 175 -23.62 12.55 -10.02
C GLU A 175 -22.44 13.49 -10.25
#